data_26442a0ba57f59e472d65fdeab8467d4
#
_entry.id   26442a0ba57f59e472d65fdeab8467d4
#
_cell.length_a   1.000
_cell.length_b   1.000
_cell.length_c   1.000
_cell.angle_alpha   90.00
_cell.angle_beta   90.00
_cell.angle_gamma   90.00
#
_symmetry.space_group_name_H-M   'P 1'
#
loop_
_entity.id
_entity.type
_entity.pdbx_description
1 polymer ?
#
loop_
_entity_poly.entity_id
_entity_poly.type
_entity_poly.pdbx_seq_one_letter_code
_entity_poly.pdbx_strand_id
1 'polypeptide(L)'
;DEPFSALAFKIMNDPFVGSLTFTRIYSGKLSKGSVLNSVKEKKEKIGRMLLMHSNNREDIEEAFAGDIVALAGMKDTTTGDTLCDPAKPIILERMEFPEPVIELSVEPKTKADQEKMGVALNRLAAEDPSFRVSTDHESGQTIIKGMGELHLDILVDRMKREFKVEANVGAPQ
;
A
#
# COMPACT_ATOMS: atom_id res chain seq x y z
N ASP A 1 31.07 1.31 -1.20
CA ASP A 1 30.01 0.32 -1.31
C ASP A 1 29.13 0.31 -0.08
N GLU A 2 28.10 1.16 -0.10
CA GLU A 2 27.15 1.20 0.99
C GLU A 2 26.16 0.04 0.92
N PRO A 3 25.69 -0.46 2.07
CA PRO A 3 24.64 -1.49 2.07
C PRO A 3 23.36 -0.98 1.41
N PHE A 4 22.63 -1.88 0.77
CA PHE A 4 21.36 -1.56 0.18
C PHE A 4 20.35 -1.10 1.24
N SER A 5 19.68 0.02 1.00
CA SER A 5 18.53 0.47 1.78
C SER A 5 17.54 1.20 0.88
N ALA A 6 16.27 0.97 1.12
CA ALA A 6 15.21 1.57 0.33
C ALA A 6 13.94 1.73 1.15
N LEU A 7 13.09 2.65 0.74
CA LEU A 7 11.82 2.92 1.40
C LEU A 7 10.66 2.62 0.46
N ALA A 8 9.71 1.79 0.90
CA ALA A 8 8.47 1.55 0.19
C ALA A 8 7.53 2.73 0.48
N PHE A 9 7.24 3.55 -0.53
CA PHE A 9 6.46 4.76 -0.32
C PHE A 9 5.06 4.72 -0.92
N LYS A 10 4.76 3.74 -1.75
CA LYS A 10 3.45 3.61 -2.37
C LYS A 10 3.21 2.17 -2.83
N ILE A 11 1.98 1.71 -2.69
CA ILE A 11 1.57 0.40 -3.19
C ILE A 11 0.39 0.61 -4.13
N MET A 12 0.45 -0.01 -5.31
CA MET A 12 -0.62 0.06 -6.30
C MET A 12 -0.97 -1.34 -6.78
N ASN A 13 -2.23 -1.53 -7.15
CA ASN A 13 -2.66 -2.76 -7.79
C ASN A 13 -2.71 -2.55 -9.30
N ASP A 14 -1.93 -3.36 -10.02
CA ASP A 14 -1.91 -3.34 -11.47
C ASP A 14 -2.77 -4.52 -11.95
N PRO A 15 -3.69 -4.31 -12.92
CA PRO A 15 -4.57 -5.39 -13.36
C PRO A 15 -3.85 -6.55 -14.04
N PHE A 16 -2.62 -6.34 -14.52
CA PHE A 16 -1.85 -7.38 -15.20
C PHE A 16 -0.76 -8.00 -14.36
N VAL A 17 -0.11 -7.20 -13.52
CA VAL A 17 1.05 -7.64 -12.73
C VAL A 17 0.66 -7.98 -11.29
N GLY A 18 -0.44 -7.42 -10.80
CA GLY A 18 -0.86 -7.55 -9.42
C GLY A 18 -0.35 -6.39 -8.57
N SER A 19 0.04 -6.67 -7.34
CA SER A 19 0.51 -5.63 -6.43
C SER A 19 1.91 -5.16 -6.81
N LEU A 20 2.07 -3.85 -6.97
CA LEU A 20 3.36 -3.20 -7.22
C LEU A 20 3.74 -2.35 -6.03
N THR A 21 4.94 -2.58 -5.48
CA THR A 21 5.49 -1.80 -4.38
C THR A 21 6.48 -0.80 -4.94
N PHE A 22 6.11 0.49 -4.90
CA PHE A 22 6.99 1.57 -5.37
C PHE A 22 8.00 1.90 -4.29
N THR A 23 9.26 1.83 -4.64
CA THR A 23 10.37 1.88 -3.71
C THR A 23 11.42 2.87 -4.17
N ARG A 24 11.89 3.70 -3.25
CA ARG A 24 13.00 4.62 -3.52
C ARG A 24 14.27 4.06 -2.88
N ILE A 25 15.32 3.92 -3.67
CA ILE A 25 16.59 3.39 -3.19
C ILE A 25 17.43 4.54 -2.66
N TYR A 26 17.85 4.45 -1.41
CA TYR A 26 18.65 5.47 -0.74
C TYR A 26 20.13 5.15 -0.73
N SER A 27 20.49 3.88 -0.71
CA SER A 27 21.91 3.50 -0.71
C SER A 27 22.09 2.12 -1.33
N GLY A 28 23.29 1.88 -1.83
CA GLY A 28 23.68 0.57 -2.33
C GLY A 28 23.07 0.20 -3.67
N LYS A 29 23.02 -1.11 -3.91
CA LYS A 29 22.51 -1.69 -5.15
C LYS A 29 21.46 -2.74 -4.82
N LEU A 30 20.34 -2.70 -5.54
CA LEU A 30 19.30 -3.71 -5.45
C LEU A 30 19.40 -4.63 -6.66
N SER A 31 19.49 -5.92 -6.42
CA SER A 31 19.42 -6.93 -7.46
C SER A 31 18.21 -7.83 -7.19
N LYS A 32 17.71 -8.51 -8.23
CA LYS A 32 16.64 -9.48 -8.03
C LYS A 32 17.07 -10.54 -7.03
N GLY A 33 16.18 -10.97 -6.18
CA GLY A 33 16.46 -11.93 -5.14
C GLY A 33 15.69 -11.62 -3.88
N SER A 34 16.27 -11.93 -2.75
CA SER A 34 15.63 -11.72 -1.46
C SER A 34 16.09 -10.42 -0.83
N VAL A 35 15.15 -9.68 -0.26
CA VAL A 35 15.42 -8.49 0.56
C VAL A 35 14.77 -8.69 1.92
N LEU A 36 15.27 -7.94 2.91
CA LEU A 36 14.67 -7.96 4.24
C LEU A 36 13.77 -6.75 4.41
N ASN A 37 12.52 -6.99 4.80
CA ASN A 37 11.68 -5.93 5.32
C ASN A 37 12.03 -5.79 6.80
N SER A 38 12.87 -4.82 7.14
CA SER A 38 13.39 -4.69 8.50
C SER A 38 12.34 -4.23 9.50
N VAL A 39 11.30 -3.54 9.06
CA VAL A 39 10.22 -3.11 9.94
C VAL A 39 9.40 -4.30 10.40
N LYS A 40 9.11 -5.23 9.51
CA LYS A 40 8.31 -6.43 9.81
C LYS A 40 9.16 -7.66 10.12
N GLU A 41 10.47 -7.54 9.98
CA GLU A 41 11.43 -8.64 10.22
C GLU A 41 11.13 -9.87 9.36
N LYS A 42 10.77 -9.63 8.10
CA LYS A 42 10.45 -10.69 7.15
C LYS A 42 11.27 -10.55 5.87
N LYS A 43 11.72 -11.68 5.35
CA LYS A 43 12.38 -11.71 4.04
C LYS A 43 11.30 -11.75 2.95
N GLU A 44 11.53 -10.97 1.90
CA GLU A 44 10.65 -10.96 0.75
C GLU A 44 11.44 -11.24 -0.52
N LYS A 45 10.80 -11.92 -1.46
CA LYS A 45 11.43 -12.26 -2.74
C LYS A 45 10.85 -11.36 -3.83
N ILE A 46 11.75 -10.73 -4.58
CA ILE A 46 11.37 -9.86 -5.69
C ILE A 46 11.10 -10.70 -6.92
N GLY A 47 9.86 -10.65 -7.43
CA GLY A 47 9.48 -11.37 -8.64
C GLY A 47 9.90 -10.62 -9.90
N ARG A 48 9.54 -9.34 -10.00
CA ARG A 48 9.95 -8.47 -11.11
C ARG A 48 10.37 -7.12 -10.56
N MET A 49 11.30 -6.48 -11.24
CA MET A 49 11.74 -5.13 -10.90
C MET A 49 11.60 -4.25 -12.13
N LEU A 50 10.86 -3.16 -11.99
CA LEU A 50 10.58 -2.24 -13.08
C LEU A 50 11.14 -0.86 -12.75
N LEU A 51 11.98 -0.34 -13.63
CA LEU A 51 12.46 1.04 -13.50
C LEU A 51 11.36 1.98 -13.99
N MET A 52 11.02 2.95 -13.16
CA MET A 52 9.98 3.92 -13.46
C MET A 52 10.59 5.22 -13.91
N HIS A 53 10.39 5.60 -15.16
CA HIS A 53 10.80 6.90 -15.68
C HIS A 53 9.79 7.42 -16.70
N SER A 54 9.32 8.64 -16.47
CA SER A 54 8.24 9.26 -17.24
C SER A 54 7.00 8.35 -17.25
N ASN A 55 6.46 8.03 -18.42
CA ASN A 55 5.32 7.12 -18.55
C ASN A 55 5.74 5.69 -18.93
N ASN A 56 7.04 5.43 -18.91
CA ASN A 56 7.58 4.15 -19.34
C ASN A 56 7.97 3.27 -18.16
N ARG A 57 7.79 1.96 -18.36
CA ARG A 57 8.23 0.93 -17.43
C ARG A 57 9.23 0.05 -18.15
N GLU A 58 10.34 -0.21 -17.51
CA GLU A 58 11.39 -1.05 -18.07
C GLU A 58 11.78 -2.14 -17.09
N ASP A 59 11.74 -3.40 -17.52
CA ASP A 59 12.23 -4.50 -16.69
C ASP A 59 13.74 -4.39 -16.54
N ILE A 60 14.23 -4.43 -15.30
CA ILE A 60 15.65 -4.30 -14.99
C ILE A 60 16.08 -5.41 -14.03
N GLU A 61 17.38 -5.70 -14.03
CA GLU A 61 17.99 -6.69 -13.13
C GLU A 61 18.65 -6.05 -11.90
N GLU A 62 19.04 -4.79 -12.02
CA GLU A 62 19.72 -4.05 -10.96
C GLU A 62 19.23 -2.61 -10.92
N ALA A 63 19.20 -2.03 -9.71
CA ALA A 63 18.87 -0.63 -9.50
C ALA A 63 19.82 -0.05 -8.45
N PHE A 64 19.99 1.26 -8.48
CA PHE A 64 21.01 1.96 -7.69
C PHE A 64 20.40 3.10 -6.88
N ALA A 65 21.17 3.61 -5.93
CA ALA A 65 20.75 4.74 -5.11
C ALA A 65 20.27 5.90 -5.99
N GLY A 66 19.13 6.46 -5.63
CA GLY A 66 18.46 7.51 -6.39
C GLY A 66 17.38 7.01 -7.33
N ASP A 67 17.38 5.73 -7.67
CA ASP A 67 16.37 5.16 -8.55
C ASP A 67 15.04 4.95 -7.82
N ILE A 68 13.96 5.07 -8.59
CA ILE A 68 12.62 4.70 -8.13
C ILE A 68 12.19 3.48 -8.95
N VAL A 69 11.89 2.39 -8.26
CA VAL A 69 11.52 1.13 -8.90
C VAL A 69 10.20 0.61 -8.37
N ALA A 70 9.51 -0.16 -9.20
CA ALA A 70 8.32 -0.90 -8.78
C ALA A 70 8.69 -2.35 -8.63
N LEU A 71 8.42 -2.93 -7.46
CA LEU A 71 8.73 -4.31 -7.15
C LEU A 71 7.44 -5.15 -7.15
N ALA A 72 7.43 -6.20 -7.93
CA ALA A 72 6.31 -7.14 -7.96
C ALA A 72 6.64 -8.36 -7.12
N GLY A 73 5.62 -8.97 -6.52
CA GLY A 73 5.79 -10.20 -5.75
C GLY A 73 5.98 -9.98 -4.25
N MET A 74 5.96 -8.74 -3.78
CA MET A 74 6.06 -8.42 -2.36
C MET A 74 4.73 -8.75 -1.67
N LYS A 75 4.77 -9.53 -0.61
CA LYS A 75 3.57 -10.02 0.06
C LYS A 75 3.21 -9.29 1.33
N ASP A 76 4.21 -8.95 2.12
CA ASP A 76 4.01 -8.38 3.46
C ASP A 76 4.42 -6.93 3.60
N THR A 77 5.04 -6.35 2.58
CA THR A 77 5.50 -4.96 2.62
C THR A 77 4.34 -3.99 2.47
N THR A 78 4.29 -2.99 3.33
CA THR A 78 3.31 -1.90 3.28
C THR A 78 4.02 -0.55 3.18
N THR A 79 3.24 0.49 2.87
CA THR A 79 3.78 1.84 2.74
C THR A 79 4.49 2.27 4.03
N GLY A 80 5.68 2.79 3.88
CA GLY A 80 6.53 3.24 5.00
C GLY A 80 7.55 2.21 5.46
N ASP A 81 7.46 0.97 4.96
CA ASP A 81 8.41 -0.07 5.36
C ASP A 81 9.77 0.13 4.69
N THR A 82 10.81 -0.30 5.40
CA THR A 82 12.19 -0.25 4.92
C THR A 82 12.61 -1.61 4.36
N LEU A 83 13.22 -1.59 3.19
CA LEU A 83 13.82 -2.77 2.58
C LEU A 83 15.33 -2.62 2.62
N CYS A 84 16.03 -3.69 2.96
CA CYS A 84 17.48 -3.65 3.10
C CYS A 84 18.11 -5.01 2.79
N ASP A 85 19.46 -5.02 2.81
CA ASP A 85 20.21 -6.25 2.65
C ASP A 85 19.99 -7.12 3.90
N PRO A 86 19.59 -8.39 3.75
CA PRO A 86 19.40 -9.27 4.90
C PRO A 86 20.64 -9.41 5.79
N ALA A 87 21.83 -9.23 5.24
CA ALA A 87 23.08 -9.32 6.00
C ALA A 87 23.38 -8.05 6.81
N LYS A 88 22.75 -6.92 6.47
CA LYS A 88 22.99 -5.63 7.11
C LYS A 88 21.67 -4.88 7.34
N PRO A 89 20.84 -5.30 8.31
CA PRO A 89 19.55 -4.69 8.56
C PRO A 89 19.65 -3.22 8.94
N ILE A 90 18.73 -2.42 8.40
CA ILE A 90 18.66 -0.99 8.65
C ILE A 90 17.18 -0.59 8.64
N ILE A 91 16.79 0.39 9.45
CA ILE A 91 15.44 0.95 9.45
C ILE A 91 15.53 2.42 9.13
N LEU A 92 14.90 2.82 8.03
CA LEU A 92 14.76 4.23 7.67
C LEU A 92 13.53 4.80 8.39
N GLU A 93 13.56 6.10 8.64
CA GLU A 93 12.44 6.76 9.29
C GLU A 93 11.19 6.68 8.43
N ARG A 94 10.06 6.29 9.05
CA ARG A 94 8.79 6.21 8.34
C ARG A 94 8.27 7.59 7.98
N MET A 95 7.57 7.69 6.86
CA MET A 95 6.86 8.91 6.50
C MET A 95 5.73 9.16 7.49
N GLU A 96 5.60 10.40 7.95
CA GLU A 96 4.49 10.82 8.82
C GLU A 96 3.35 11.34 7.96
N PHE A 97 2.13 10.97 8.33
CA PHE A 97 0.93 11.42 7.64
C PHE A 97 0.00 12.11 8.63
N PRO A 98 -0.69 13.19 8.21
CA PRO A 98 -1.64 13.84 9.11
C PRO A 98 -2.78 12.90 9.50
N GLU A 99 -3.34 13.10 10.68
CA GLU A 99 -4.48 12.33 11.13
C GLU A 99 -5.68 12.57 10.22
N PRO A 100 -6.42 11.50 9.85
CA PRO A 100 -7.65 11.67 9.09
C PRO A 100 -8.69 12.45 9.88
N VAL A 101 -9.42 13.39 9.23
CA VAL A 101 -10.30 14.33 9.93
C VAL A 101 -11.80 14.10 9.70
N ILE A 102 -12.18 13.35 8.69
CA ILE A 102 -13.59 13.07 8.39
C ILE A 102 -13.87 11.58 8.48
N GLU A 103 -14.97 11.24 9.13
CA GLU A 103 -15.40 9.85 9.29
C GLU A 103 -16.72 9.60 8.58
N LEU A 104 -16.83 8.46 7.92
CA LEU A 104 -18.09 7.98 7.34
C LEU A 104 -18.31 6.53 7.75
N SER A 105 -19.57 6.14 7.92
CA SER A 105 -19.91 4.73 8.10
C SER A 105 -20.21 4.10 6.74
N VAL A 106 -19.81 2.83 6.58
CA VAL A 106 -20.02 2.08 5.35
C VAL A 106 -20.69 0.76 5.73
N GLU A 107 -21.86 0.50 5.17
CA GLU A 107 -22.58 -0.74 5.44
C GLU A 107 -22.80 -1.50 4.14
N PRO A 108 -22.41 -2.78 4.07
CA PRO A 108 -22.65 -3.59 2.87
C PRO A 108 -24.15 -3.85 2.71
N LYS A 109 -24.63 -3.88 1.48
CA LYS A 109 -26.06 -4.12 1.20
C LYS A 109 -26.43 -5.60 1.33
N THR A 110 -25.47 -6.50 1.12
CA THR A 110 -25.68 -7.95 1.20
C THR A 110 -24.52 -8.62 1.92
N LYS A 111 -24.68 -9.91 2.25
CA LYS A 111 -23.57 -10.69 2.85
C LYS A 111 -22.40 -10.87 1.87
N ALA A 112 -22.70 -11.03 0.59
CA ALA A 112 -21.66 -11.13 -0.43
C ALA A 112 -20.86 -9.84 -0.52
N ASP A 113 -21.52 -8.69 -0.39
CA ASP A 113 -20.85 -7.38 -0.39
C ASP A 113 -19.99 -7.20 0.85
N GLN A 114 -20.33 -7.81 1.97
CA GLN A 114 -19.54 -7.71 3.20
C GLN A 114 -18.11 -8.22 3.00
N GLU A 115 -17.96 -9.37 2.37
CA GLU A 115 -16.65 -9.95 2.10
C GLU A 115 -15.87 -9.10 1.09
N LYS A 116 -16.53 -8.69 0.02
CA LYS A 116 -15.93 -7.82 -1.00
C LYS A 116 -15.48 -6.49 -0.40
N MET A 117 -16.31 -5.92 0.47
CA MET A 117 -16.00 -4.66 1.14
C MET A 117 -14.75 -4.77 2.01
N GLY A 118 -14.62 -5.86 2.78
CA GLY A 118 -13.43 -6.09 3.58
C GLY A 118 -12.16 -6.13 2.75
N VAL A 119 -12.17 -6.87 1.64
CA VAL A 119 -11.04 -6.96 0.73
C VAL A 119 -10.74 -5.59 0.10
N ALA A 120 -11.78 -4.90 -0.37
CA ALA A 120 -11.64 -3.60 -1.03
C ALA A 120 -11.03 -2.56 -0.08
N LEU A 121 -11.57 -2.46 1.14
CA LEU A 121 -11.10 -1.47 2.11
C LEU A 121 -9.66 -1.76 2.55
N ASN A 122 -9.28 -3.01 2.72
CA ASN A 122 -7.91 -3.37 3.06
C ASN A 122 -6.93 -2.97 1.96
N ARG A 123 -7.30 -3.18 0.70
CA ARG A 123 -6.44 -2.79 -0.42
C ARG A 123 -6.32 -1.27 -0.55
N LEU A 124 -7.43 -0.56 -0.40
CA LEU A 124 -7.41 0.91 -0.46
C LEU A 124 -6.59 1.49 0.69
N ALA A 125 -6.68 0.92 1.89
CA ALA A 125 -5.88 1.37 3.02
C ALA A 125 -4.39 1.09 2.81
N ALA A 126 -4.03 0.01 2.13
CA ALA A 126 -2.64 -0.29 1.81
C ALA A 126 -2.06 0.69 0.79
N GLU A 127 -2.88 1.12 -0.18
CA GLU A 127 -2.46 2.09 -1.20
C GLU A 127 -2.37 3.52 -0.67
N ASP A 128 -3.26 3.89 0.25
CA ASP A 128 -3.39 5.27 0.73
C ASP A 128 -3.19 5.34 2.25
N PRO A 129 -2.02 5.79 2.71
CA PRO A 129 -1.74 5.82 4.15
C PRO A 129 -2.54 6.87 4.93
N SER A 130 -3.20 7.81 4.25
CA SER A 130 -4.06 8.78 4.91
C SER A 130 -5.49 8.26 5.11
N PHE A 131 -5.79 7.08 4.58
CA PHE A 131 -7.09 6.44 4.70
C PHE A 131 -7.03 5.36 5.78
N ARG A 132 -8.00 5.36 6.69
CA ARG A 132 -8.05 4.38 7.76
C ARG A 132 -9.42 3.71 7.84
N VAL A 133 -9.40 2.46 8.24
CA VAL A 133 -10.62 1.64 8.39
C VAL A 133 -10.64 1.07 9.80
N SER A 134 -11.80 1.16 10.46
CA SER A 134 -11.99 0.56 11.78
C SER A 134 -13.42 0.08 11.94
N THR A 135 -13.64 -0.78 12.94
CA THR A 135 -14.97 -1.23 13.29
C THR A 135 -15.34 -0.68 14.65
N ASP A 136 -16.51 -0.03 14.74
CA ASP A 136 -17.03 0.45 16.00
C ASP A 136 -17.65 -0.72 16.74
N HIS A 137 -17.13 -1.06 17.91
CA HIS A 137 -17.58 -2.20 18.69
C HIS A 137 -18.98 -2.01 19.27
N GLU A 138 -19.40 -0.78 19.50
CA GLU A 138 -20.73 -0.51 20.05
C GLU A 138 -21.83 -0.66 19.00
N SER A 139 -21.63 -0.03 17.82
CA SER A 139 -22.64 -0.05 16.77
C SER A 139 -22.46 -1.19 15.77
N GLY A 140 -21.28 -1.80 15.72
CA GLY A 140 -20.94 -2.81 14.73
C GLY A 140 -20.67 -2.23 13.36
N GLN A 141 -20.63 -0.91 13.23
CA GLN A 141 -20.42 -0.25 11.94
C GLN A 141 -18.95 -0.28 11.51
N THR A 142 -18.74 -0.37 10.21
CA THR A 142 -17.42 -0.15 9.63
C THR A 142 -17.27 1.35 9.35
N ILE A 143 -16.22 1.94 9.89
CA ILE A 143 -15.97 3.37 9.78
C ILE A 143 -14.72 3.60 8.96
N ILE A 144 -14.82 4.49 7.97
CA ILE A 144 -13.67 4.93 7.18
C ILE A 144 -13.33 6.37 7.56
N LYS A 145 -12.04 6.66 7.62
CA LYS A 145 -11.52 7.99 7.96
C LYS A 145 -10.62 8.48 6.85
N GLY A 146 -10.77 9.73 6.46
CA GLY A 146 -9.98 10.32 5.39
C GLY A 146 -9.78 11.81 5.59
N MET A 147 -9.02 12.43 4.68
CA MET A 147 -8.60 13.83 4.74
C MET A 147 -9.67 14.84 4.36
N GLY A 148 -10.86 14.39 3.96
CA GLY A 148 -11.98 15.26 3.59
C GLY A 148 -13.02 14.51 2.79
N GLU A 149 -14.18 15.16 2.58
CA GLU A 149 -15.29 14.54 1.88
C GLU A 149 -14.92 14.08 0.47
N LEU A 150 -14.22 14.91 -0.29
CA LEU A 150 -13.84 14.57 -1.66
C LEU A 150 -12.93 13.33 -1.67
N HIS A 151 -11.99 13.26 -0.74
CA HIS A 151 -11.09 12.11 -0.63
C HIS A 151 -11.88 10.82 -0.35
N LEU A 152 -12.81 10.86 0.60
CA LEU A 152 -13.62 9.71 0.94
C LEU A 152 -14.59 9.35 -0.18
N ASP A 153 -15.16 10.34 -0.88
CA ASP A 153 -16.04 10.11 -2.03
C ASP A 153 -15.32 9.36 -3.15
N ILE A 154 -14.07 9.74 -3.41
CA ILE A 154 -13.24 9.05 -4.40
C ILE A 154 -12.98 7.61 -4.01
N LEU A 155 -12.66 7.36 -2.73
CA LEU A 155 -12.40 6.01 -2.22
C LEU A 155 -13.66 5.14 -2.28
N VAL A 156 -14.81 5.68 -1.90
CA VAL A 156 -16.08 4.97 -1.98
C VAL A 156 -16.43 4.64 -3.43
N ASP A 157 -16.23 5.58 -4.33
CA ASP A 157 -16.49 5.38 -5.76
C ASP A 157 -15.57 4.29 -6.34
N ARG A 158 -14.28 4.28 -5.97
CA ARG A 158 -13.35 3.23 -6.36
C ARG A 158 -13.79 1.87 -5.84
N MET A 159 -14.26 1.81 -4.59
CA MET A 159 -14.75 0.57 -4.01
C MET A 159 -15.91 0.00 -4.82
N LYS A 160 -16.84 0.85 -5.23
CA LYS A 160 -17.99 0.43 -6.02
C LYS A 160 -17.61 0.00 -7.44
N ARG A 161 -16.77 0.78 -8.11
CA ARG A 161 -16.39 0.54 -9.51
C ARG A 161 -15.34 -0.55 -9.68
N GLU A 162 -14.27 -0.49 -8.92
CA GLU A 162 -13.15 -1.42 -9.08
C GLU A 162 -13.39 -2.76 -8.40
N PHE A 163 -14.05 -2.76 -7.25
CA PHE A 163 -14.25 -3.97 -6.46
C PHE A 163 -15.70 -4.49 -6.51
N LYS A 164 -16.58 -3.79 -7.19
CA LYS A 164 -17.99 -4.19 -7.38
C LYS A 164 -18.74 -4.38 -6.06
N VAL A 165 -18.46 -3.52 -5.08
CA VAL A 165 -19.11 -3.57 -3.77
C VAL A 165 -20.32 -2.62 -3.74
N GLU A 166 -21.46 -3.13 -3.30
CA GLU A 166 -22.64 -2.32 -3.02
C GLU A 166 -22.71 -2.03 -1.53
N ALA A 167 -22.71 -0.75 -1.18
CA ALA A 167 -22.70 -0.34 0.22
C ALA A 167 -23.47 0.97 0.41
N ASN A 168 -24.04 1.14 1.60
CA ASN A 168 -24.65 2.40 2.02
C ASN A 168 -23.63 3.21 2.80
N VAL A 169 -23.53 4.49 2.51
CA VAL A 169 -22.58 5.39 3.13
C VAL A 169 -23.34 6.47 3.87
N GLY A 170 -22.93 6.78 5.08
CA GLY A 170 -23.59 7.77 5.90
C GLY A 170 -22.72 8.31 7.03
N ALA A 171 -23.32 9.11 7.89
CA ALA A 171 -22.62 9.59 9.08
C ALA A 171 -22.52 8.50 10.13
N PRO A 172 -21.42 8.42 10.89
CA PRO A 172 -21.31 7.45 12.00
C PRO A 172 -22.32 7.77 13.10
N GLN A 173 -22.82 6.74 13.75
CA GLN A 173 -23.74 6.89 14.88
C GLN A 173 -22.99 6.95 16.19
#